data_9754bb6814eca90bde8a4dc7aba18333
#
_entry.id   9754bb6814eca90bde8a4dc7aba18333
#
_cell.length_a   1.000
_cell.length_b   1.000
_cell.length_c   1.000
_cell.angle_alpha   90.00
_cell.angle_beta   90.00
_cell.angle_gamma   90.00
#
_symmetry.space_group_name_H-M   'P 1'
#
loop_
_entity.id
_entity.type
_entity.pdbx_description
1 polymer ?
#
loop_
_entity_poly.entity_id
_entity_poly.type
_entity_poly.pdbx_seq_one_letter_code
_entity_poly.pdbx_strand_id
1 'polypeptide(L)'
;MPEIPADRPLLRQAFEALSGRFPDSVLSSAFDKGELSVTIPKGALLAVLRYLKDDLGFGSLNDLIVLDNLAAPEGKKRFSLLYQLYRFPGDIRVRLVLDLDDSEGADSIVPLYRSADWAEREAYDMFGIVFEGHPGLRRIYLEEDFEGHPLRKDFPLAGRSGGL
;
A
#
# COMPACT_ATOMS: atom_id res chain seq x y z
N MET A 1 10.53 -2.76 -18.80
CA MET A 1 9.40 -3.66 -18.49
C MET A 1 9.90 -4.74 -17.55
N PRO A 2 9.10 -5.17 -16.55
CA PRO A 2 9.52 -6.27 -15.67
C PRO A 2 9.59 -7.58 -16.49
N GLU A 3 10.58 -8.41 -16.22
CA GLU A 3 10.70 -9.73 -16.86
C GLU A 3 9.71 -10.72 -16.22
N ILE A 4 8.44 -10.64 -16.62
CA ILE A 4 7.42 -11.59 -16.16
C ILE A 4 7.62 -12.90 -16.94
N PRO A 5 7.79 -14.05 -16.26
CA PRO A 5 8.01 -15.35 -16.90
C PRO A 5 6.89 -15.75 -17.86
N ALA A 6 7.23 -16.55 -18.88
CA ALA A 6 6.27 -16.97 -19.90
C ALA A 6 5.15 -17.88 -19.37
N ASP A 7 5.40 -18.58 -18.28
CA ASP A 7 4.44 -19.43 -17.56
C ASP A 7 3.42 -18.64 -16.72
N ARG A 8 3.50 -17.30 -16.71
CA ARG A 8 2.57 -16.39 -16.01
C ARG A 8 1.80 -15.49 -17.00
N PRO A 9 1.06 -16.05 -17.98
CA PRO A 9 0.43 -15.26 -19.05
C PRO A 9 -0.63 -14.30 -18.51
N LEU A 10 -1.43 -14.69 -17.52
CA LEU A 10 -2.46 -13.83 -16.94
C LEU A 10 -1.87 -12.63 -16.18
N LEU A 11 -0.74 -12.81 -15.50
CA LEU A 11 -0.05 -11.72 -14.82
C LEU A 11 0.53 -10.72 -15.82
N ARG A 12 1.11 -11.23 -16.93
CA ARG A 12 1.61 -10.40 -18.03
C ARG A 12 0.48 -9.58 -18.67
N GLN A 13 -0.66 -10.21 -18.98
CA GLN A 13 -1.84 -9.54 -19.52
C GLN A 13 -2.36 -8.44 -18.58
N ALA A 14 -2.41 -8.73 -17.26
CA ALA A 14 -2.83 -7.74 -16.27
C ALA A 14 -1.88 -6.54 -16.23
N PHE A 15 -0.57 -6.77 -16.30
CA PHE A 15 0.42 -5.70 -16.34
C PHE A 15 0.35 -4.87 -17.63
N GLU A 16 0.23 -5.52 -18.79
CA GLU A 16 0.10 -4.85 -20.09
C GLU A 16 -1.18 -4.00 -20.14
N ALA A 17 -2.31 -4.53 -19.67
CA ALA A 17 -3.58 -3.82 -19.60
C ALA A 17 -3.49 -2.59 -18.66
N LEU A 18 -2.87 -2.76 -17.49
CA LEU A 18 -2.64 -1.67 -16.53
C LEU A 18 -1.75 -0.58 -17.14
N SER A 19 -0.60 -0.97 -17.70
CA SER A 19 0.37 -0.04 -18.30
C SER A 19 -0.19 0.67 -19.53
N GLY A 20 -0.99 -0.01 -20.33
CA GLY A 20 -1.67 0.57 -21.47
C GLY A 20 -2.77 1.57 -21.07
N ARG A 21 -3.49 1.30 -19.96
CA ARG A 21 -4.57 2.18 -19.47
C ARG A 21 -4.03 3.40 -18.69
N PHE A 22 -2.91 3.23 -18.00
CA PHE A 22 -2.31 4.26 -17.12
C PHE A 22 -0.81 4.45 -17.42
N PRO A 23 -0.42 4.81 -18.65
CA PRO A 23 0.99 4.88 -19.05
C PRO A 23 1.80 5.84 -18.19
N ASP A 24 1.21 6.97 -17.77
CA ASP A 24 1.87 8.00 -16.96
C ASP A 24 1.83 7.70 -15.45
N SER A 25 1.09 6.66 -15.05
CA SER A 25 0.92 6.31 -13.63
C SER A 25 1.74 5.08 -13.22
N VAL A 26 2.41 4.39 -14.13
CA VAL A 26 3.36 3.32 -13.81
C VAL A 26 4.76 3.94 -13.69
N LEU A 27 5.14 4.36 -12.47
CA LEU A 27 6.44 4.99 -12.21
C LEU A 27 7.59 3.99 -12.32
N SER A 28 7.38 2.80 -11.77
CA SER A 28 8.33 1.69 -11.88
C SER A 28 7.61 0.36 -11.73
N SER A 29 8.25 -0.72 -12.15
CA SER A 29 7.72 -2.06 -11.98
C SER A 29 8.87 -3.07 -11.84
N ALA A 30 8.66 -4.08 -11.00
CA ALA A 30 9.59 -5.16 -10.78
C ALA A 30 8.84 -6.49 -10.63
N PHE A 31 9.46 -7.56 -11.12
CA PHE A 31 9.00 -8.92 -10.86
C PHE A 31 10.11 -9.64 -10.09
N ASP A 32 9.80 -10.05 -8.86
CA ASP A 32 10.72 -10.77 -7.99
C ASP A 32 9.98 -11.83 -7.18
N LYS A 33 10.59 -12.99 -7.00
CA LYS A 33 10.06 -14.12 -6.20
C LYS A 33 8.60 -14.49 -6.50
N GLY A 34 8.20 -14.36 -7.77
CA GLY A 34 6.85 -14.70 -8.22
C GLY A 34 5.80 -13.61 -8.04
N GLU A 35 6.17 -12.43 -7.57
CA GLU A 35 5.28 -11.29 -7.36
C GLU A 35 5.62 -10.12 -8.29
N LEU A 36 4.59 -9.52 -8.86
CA LEU A 36 4.68 -8.27 -9.62
C LEU A 36 4.42 -7.10 -8.69
N SER A 37 5.39 -6.20 -8.58
CA SER A 37 5.26 -4.93 -7.87
C SER A 37 5.18 -3.78 -8.89
N VAL A 38 4.25 -2.86 -8.70
CA VAL A 38 4.06 -1.68 -9.55
C VAL A 38 3.98 -0.44 -8.66
N THR A 39 4.90 0.49 -8.83
CA THR A 39 4.90 1.76 -8.11
C THR A 39 4.06 2.78 -8.88
N ILE A 40 3.16 3.45 -8.17
CA ILE A 40 2.22 4.44 -8.72
C ILE A 40 2.28 5.74 -7.93
N PRO A 41 1.96 6.90 -8.55
CA PRO A 41 1.81 8.16 -7.83
C PRO A 41 0.53 8.18 -6.99
N LYS A 42 0.54 8.93 -5.87
CA LYS A 42 -0.59 9.08 -4.94
C LYS A 42 -1.92 9.39 -5.65
N GLY A 43 -1.92 10.35 -6.56
CA GLY A 43 -3.14 10.76 -7.27
C GLY A 43 -3.75 9.71 -8.20
N ALA A 44 -3.05 8.61 -8.49
CA ALA A 44 -3.56 7.54 -9.33
C ALA A 44 -4.17 6.37 -8.51
N LEU A 45 -3.99 6.35 -7.18
CA LEU A 45 -4.32 5.20 -6.32
C LEU A 45 -5.74 4.66 -6.56
N LEU A 46 -6.75 5.50 -6.38
CA LEU A 46 -8.15 5.07 -6.49
C LEU A 46 -8.53 4.66 -7.91
N ALA A 47 -8.03 5.35 -8.93
CA ALA A 47 -8.32 5.03 -10.33
C ALA A 47 -7.70 3.70 -10.74
N VAL A 48 -6.45 3.47 -10.36
CA VAL A 48 -5.72 2.21 -10.62
C VAL A 48 -6.36 1.04 -9.88
N LEU A 49 -6.68 1.20 -8.59
CA LEU A 49 -7.31 0.15 -7.79
C LEU A 49 -8.71 -0.21 -8.31
N ARG A 50 -9.49 0.78 -8.72
CA ARG A 50 -10.81 0.55 -9.32
C ARG A 50 -10.69 -0.26 -10.60
N TYR A 51 -9.79 0.12 -11.49
CA TYR A 51 -9.54 -0.62 -12.73
C TYR A 51 -9.07 -2.05 -12.48
N LEU A 52 -8.12 -2.24 -11.54
CA LEU A 52 -7.68 -3.58 -11.16
C LEU A 52 -8.82 -4.44 -10.62
N LYS A 53 -9.70 -3.85 -9.81
CA LYS A 53 -10.84 -4.56 -9.22
C LYS A 53 -11.92 -4.87 -10.27
N ASP A 54 -12.43 -3.85 -10.93
CA ASP A 54 -13.66 -3.93 -11.72
C ASP A 54 -13.41 -4.51 -13.12
N ASP A 55 -12.27 -4.16 -13.76
CA ASP A 55 -11.94 -4.57 -15.12
C ASP A 55 -11.02 -5.80 -15.17
N LEU A 56 -10.05 -5.89 -14.24
CA LEU A 56 -9.07 -6.98 -14.24
C LEU A 56 -9.35 -8.07 -13.19
N GLY A 57 -10.40 -7.91 -12.37
CA GLY A 57 -10.90 -8.93 -11.45
C GLY A 57 -10.08 -9.14 -10.19
N PHE A 58 -9.23 -8.19 -9.78
CA PHE A 58 -8.53 -8.22 -8.48
C PHE A 58 -9.50 -7.87 -7.35
N GLY A 59 -10.43 -8.77 -7.04
CA GLY A 59 -11.53 -8.54 -6.11
C GLY A 59 -11.14 -8.54 -4.63
N SER A 60 -9.93 -8.94 -4.28
CA SER A 60 -9.48 -9.06 -2.89
C SER A 60 -8.24 -8.22 -2.61
N LEU A 61 -8.28 -7.45 -1.52
CA LEU A 61 -7.11 -6.91 -0.86
C LEU A 61 -6.73 -7.89 0.26
N ASN A 62 -5.58 -8.52 0.11
CA ASN A 62 -5.10 -9.50 1.08
C ASN A 62 -4.39 -8.82 2.25
N ASP A 63 -3.67 -7.71 1.98
CA ASP A 63 -2.93 -7.00 3.01
C ASP A 63 -2.60 -5.57 2.57
N LEU A 64 -2.35 -4.71 3.56
CA LEU A 64 -1.75 -3.39 3.43
C LEU A 64 -0.54 -3.32 4.36
N ILE A 65 0.65 -3.34 3.78
CA ILE A 65 1.91 -3.33 4.52
C ILE A 65 2.51 -1.93 4.47
N VAL A 66 2.97 -1.43 5.61
CA VAL A 66 3.72 -0.18 5.70
C VAL A 66 5.20 -0.48 5.91
N LEU A 67 6.05 0.09 5.05
CA LEU A 67 7.50 0.10 5.25
C LEU A 67 7.94 1.50 5.67
N ASP A 68 8.63 1.61 6.78
CA ASP A 68 9.34 2.82 7.20
C ASP A 68 10.75 2.79 6.59
N ASN A 69 11.02 3.73 5.71
CA ASN A 69 12.26 3.84 4.95
C ASN A 69 13.28 4.79 5.59
N LEU A 70 13.15 5.16 6.87
CA LEU A 70 14.04 6.12 7.54
C LEU A 70 15.54 5.81 7.35
N ALA A 71 15.90 4.53 7.32
CA ALA A 71 17.29 4.09 7.11
C ALA A 71 17.59 3.68 5.65
N ALA A 72 16.70 3.99 4.70
CA ALA A 72 16.90 3.67 3.30
C ALA A 72 17.90 4.66 2.64
N PRO A 73 18.47 4.29 1.48
CA PRO A 73 19.33 5.19 0.72
C PRO A 73 18.65 6.53 0.41
N GLU A 74 19.46 7.57 0.25
CA GLU A 74 19.03 8.92 -0.08
C GLU A 74 18.12 8.93 -1.33
N GLY A 75 17.08 9.77 -1.29
CA GLY A 75 16.10 9.89 -2.38
C GLY A 75 14.86 9.00 -2.27
N LYS A 76 14.78 8.09 -1.28
CA LYS A 76 13.57 7.31 -1.01
C LYS A 76 12.64 8.08 -0.07
N LYS A 77 11.33 8.07 -0.38
CA LYS A 77 10.31 8.67 0.50
C LYS A 77 10.22 7.93 1.84
N ARG A 78 9.72 8.62 2.87
CA ARG A 78 9.68 8.13 4.25
C ARG A 78 8.94 6.81 4.39
N PHE A 79 7.77 6.68 3.79
CA PHE A 79 6.96 5.48 3.87
C PHE A 79 6.67 4.89 2.50
N SER A 80 6.58 3.56 2.44
CA SER A 80 6.00 2.86 1.30
C SER A 80 4.80 2.06 1.77
N LEU A 81 3.63 2.31 1.18
CA LEU A 81 2.42 1.52 1.34
C LEU A 81 2.38 0.45 0.26
N LEU A 82 2.27 -0.81 0.66
CA LEU A 82 2.22 -1.97 -0.22
C LEU A 82 0.82 -2.59 -0.16
N TYR A 83 0.02 -2.38 -1.18
CA TYR A 83 -1.32 -2.98 -1.31
C TYR A 83 -1.20 -4.33 -2.02
N GLN A 84 -1.40 -5.42 -1.30
CA GLN A 84 -1.34 -6.79 -1.81
C GLN A 84 -2.69 -7.19 -2.39
N LEU A 85 -2.81 -7.20 -3.71
CA LEU A 85 -4.03 -7.52 -4.42
C LEU A 85 -4.02 -8.95 -4.94
N TYR A 86 -5.18 -9.59 -4.89
CA TYR A 86 -5.36 -10.96 -5.33
C TYR A 86 -6.57 -11.10 -6.26
N ARG A 87 -6.40 -11.91 -7.30
CA ARG A 87 -7.44 -12.30 -8.24
C ARG A 87 -7.68 -13.79 -8.21
N PHE A 88 -8.95 -14.16 -8.02
CA PHE A 88 -9.44 -15.53 -8.14
C PHE A 88 -10.58 -15.57 -9.19
N PRO A 89 -10.67 -16.58 -10.06
CA PRO A 89 -9.69 -17.66 -10.29
C PRO A 89 -8.43 -17.17 -11.02
N GLY A 90 -7.36 -17.97 -10.95
CA GLY A 90 -6.09 -17.69 -11.63
C GLY A 90 -4.89 -17.52 -10.73
N ASP A 91 -5.09 -17.42 -9.41
CA ASP A 91 -4.02 -17.27 -8.39
C ASP A 91 -2.98 -16.22 -8.77
N ILE A 92 -3.47 -15.03 -9.14
CA ILE A 92 -2.62 -13.91 -9.54
C ILE A 92 -2.51 -12.90 -8.41
N ARG A 93 -1.29 -12.51 -8.10
CA ARG A 93 -0.98 -11.48 -7.11
C ARG A 93 -0.28 -10.31 -7.75
N VAL A 94 -0.72 -9.11 -7.40
CA VAL A 94 -0.10 -7.85 -7.78
C VAL A 94 0.06 -7.00 -6.53
N ARG A 95 1.23 -6.43 -6.37
CA ARG A 95 1.52 -5.45 -5.33
C ARG A 95 1.53 -4.07 -5.94
N LEU A 96 0.65 -3.18 -5.50
CA LEU A 96 0.81 -1.76 -5.75
C LEU A 96 1.66 -1.13 -4.65
N VAL A 97 2.59 -0.29 -5.04
CA VAL A 97 3.47 0.46 -4.14
C VAL A 97 3.16 1.94 -4.27
N LEU A 98 2.90 2.57 -3.14
CA LEU A 98 2.68 4.00 -3.02
C LEU A 98 3.70 4.58 -2.04
N ASP A 99 4.60 5.42 -2.53
CA ASP A 99 5.59 6.08 -1.68
C ASP A 99 5.07 7.42 -1.17
N LEU A 100 5.23 7.67 0.13
CA LEU A 100 4.76 8.86 0.85
C LEU A 100 5.91 9.54 1.62
N ASP A 101 5.91 10.86 1.62
CA ASP A 101 6.72 11.65 2.54
C ASP A 101 6.14 11.62 3.96
N ASP A 102 6.91 12.04 4.97
CA ASP A 102 6.52 11.92 6.39
C ASP A 102 5.21 12.66 6.74
N SER A 103 4.92 13.75 6.05
CA SER A 103 3.69 14.54 6.25
C SER A 103 2.54 14.20 5.31
N GLU A 104 2.74 13.22 4.42
CA GLU A 104 1.73 12.83 3.44
C GLU A 104 0.81 11.73 3.98
N GLY A 105 -0.48 11.84 3.66
CA GLY A 105 -1.45 10.75 3.79
C GLY A 105 -1.76 10.11 2.43
N ALA A 106 -2.65 9.14 2.43
CA ALA A 106 -3.19 8.49 1.22
C ALA A 106 -4.72 8.56 1.20
N ASP A 107 -5.33 8.35 0.04
CA ASP A 107 -6.78 8.16 -0.03
C ASP A 107 -7.15 6.81 0.59
N SER A 108 -8.26 6.78 1.36
CA SER A 108 -8.82 5.53 1.85
C SER A 108 -9.37 4.68 0.72
N ILE A 109 -9.02 3.40 0.72
CA ILE A 109 -9.52 2.43 -0.24
C ILE A 109 -10.65 1.56 0.32
N VAL A 110 -11.15 1.86 1.52
CA VAL A 110 -12.30 1.17 2.15
C VAL A 110 -13.53 1.12 1.25
N PRO A 111 -13.86 2.18 0.46
CA PRO A 111 -14.97 2.11 -0.49
C PRO A 111 -14.80 1.06 -1.59
N LEU A 112 -13.56 0.69 -1.91
CA LEU A 112 -13.23 -0.35 -2.90
C LEU A 112 -13.06 -1.72 -2.25
N TYR A 113 -12.36 -1.78 -1.12
CA TYR A 113 -12.04 -3.01 -0.40
C TYR A 113 -12.36 -2.87 1.09
N ARG A 114 -13.45 -3.47 1.54
CA ARG A 114 -13.86 -3.40 2.96
C ARG A 114 -12.82 -3.95 3.93
N SER A 115 -11.99 -4.89 3.50
CA SER A 115 -10.88 -5.42 4.30
C SER A 115 -9.82 -4.36 4.63
N ALA A 116 -9.77 -3.24 3.90
CA ALA A 116 -8.85 -2.15 4.17
C ALA A 116 -9.16 -1.38 5.47
N ASP A 117 -10.40 -1.41 5.99
CA ASP A 117 -10.80 -0.65 7.18
C ASP A 117 -9.82 -0.85 8.36
N TRP A 118 -9.60 -2.11 8.75
CA TRP A 118 -8.69 -2.42 9.85
C TRP A 118 -7.22 -2.17 9.51
N ALA A 119 -6.81 -2.49 8.29
CA ALA A 119 -5.43 -2.30 7.85
C ALA A 119 -5.03 -0.81 7.78
N GLU A 120 -5.92 0.06 7.31
CA GLU A 120 -5.70 1.51 7.30
C GLU A 120 -5.68 2.09 8.72
N ARG A 121 -6.54 1.61 9.62
CA ARG A 121 -6.52 2.01 11.03
C ARG A 121 -5.26 1.53 11.76
N GLU A 122 -4.77 0.33 11.45
CA GLU A 122 -3.47 -0.15 11.96
C GLU A 122 -2.32 0.73 11.47
N ALA A 123 -2.27 1.04 10.18
CA ALA A 123 -1.26 1.92 9.60
C ALA A 123 -1.30 3.33 10.21
N TYR A 124 -2.50 3.87 10.46
CA TYR A 124 -2.68 5.13 11.19
C TYR A 124 -2.16 5.03 12.62
N ASP A 125 -2.56 4.00 13.37
CA ASP A 125 -2.20 3.84 14.77
C ASP A 125 -0.70 3.64 14.98
N MET A 126 -0.08 2.78 14.17
CA MET A 126 1.32 2.38 14.32
C MET A 126 2.32 3.31 13.65
N PHE A 127 1.96 3.99 12.56
CA PHE A 127 2.88 4.82 11.76
C PHE A 127 2.43 6.29 11.64
N GLY A 128 1.18 6.62 11.98
CA GLY A 128 0.64 7.98 11.87
C GLY A 128 0.20 8.38 10.46
N ILE A 129 0.00 7.42 9.57
CA ILE A 129 -0.42 7.70 8.19
C ILE A 129 -1.92 7.98 8.18
N VAL A 130 -2.32 9.15 7.70
CA VAL A 130 -3.73 9.55 7.59
C VAL A 130 -4.31 9.02 6.28
N PHE A 131 -5.48 8.37 6.36
CA PHE A 131 -6.22 7.90 5.18
C PHE A 131 -7.45 8.80 4.95
N GLU A 132 -7.36 9.65 3.94
CA GLU A 132 -8.40 10.61 3.59
C GLU A 132 -9.68 9.89 3.11
N GLY A 133 -10.83 10.26 3.68
CA GLY A 133 -12.11 9.62 3.36
C GLY A 133 -12.37 8.28 4.05
N HIS A 134 -11.51 7.88 5.00
CA HIS A 134 -11.79 6.69 5.82
C HIS A 134 -13.01 6.92 6.72
N PRO A 135 -14.00 6.00 6.76
CA PRO A 135 -15.27 6.21 7.45
C PRO A 135 -15.19 6.27 8.98
N GLY A 136 -14.05 5.87 9.56
CA GLY A 136 -13.90 5.83 11.02
C GLY A 136 -12.44 5.69 11.44
N LEU A 137 -11.55 6.56 10.92
CA LEU A 137 -10.12 6.54 11.23
C LEU A 137 -9.88 6.87 12.70
N ARG A 138 -9.48 5.87 13.48
CA ARG A 138 -9.15 5.97 14.89
C ARG A 138 -8.19 4.85 15.27
N ARG A 139 -7.51 5.00 16.41
CA ARG A 139 -6.64 3.96 16.96
C ARG A 139 -7.39 2.66 17.21
N ILE A 140 -6.67 1.52 17.13
CA ILE A 140 -7.24 0.17 17.37
C ILE A 140 -6.44 -0.67 18.36
N TYR A 141 -5.16 -0.38 18.54
CA TYR A 141 -4.27 -1.09 19.47
C TYR A 141 -3.85 -0.26 20.68
N LEU A 142 -3.71 1.05 20.47
CA LEU A 142 -3.24 1.96 21.51
C LEU A 142 -4.40 2.77 22.08
N GLU A 143 -4.21 3.27 23.31
CA GLU A 143 -5.11 4.23 23.95
C GLU A 143 -5.19 5.52 23.12
N GLU A 144 -6.33 6.24 23.18
CA GLU A 144 -6.53 7.45 22.38
C GLU A 144 -5.56 8.58 22.75
N ASP A 145 -5.12 8.62 24.02
CA ASP A 145 -4.17 9.57 24.58
C ASP A 145 -2.70 9.14 24.44
N PHE A 146 -2.43 7.98 23.84
CA PHE A 146 -1.07 7.53 23.60
C PHE A 146 -0.33 8.46 22.63
N GLU A 147 0.83 8.97 23.06
CA GLU A 147 1.63 9.89 22.25
C GLU A 147 2.62 9.16 21.32
N GLY A 148 2.45 9.35 20.02
CA GLY A 148 3.35 8.83 18.99
C GLY A 148 2.86 7.55 18.32
N HIS A 149 3.76 6.91 17.55
CA HIS A 149 3.48 5.78 16.66
C HIS A 149 4.60 4.75 16.79
N PRO A 150 4.38 3.63 17.51
CA PRO A 150 5.47 2.76 17.98
C PRO A 150 6.22 1.98 16.90
N LEU A 151 5.65 1.79 15.70
CA LEU A 151 6.33 1.08 14.63
C LEU A 151 7.18 1.99 13.73
N ARG A 152 7.18 3.31 14.00
CA ARG A 152 8.11 4.22 13.34
C ARG A 152 9.53 3.96 13.83
N LYS A 153 10.51 3.95 12.94
CA LYS A 153 11.93 3.72 13.28
C LYS A 153 12.55 4.84 14.14
N ASP A 154 11.95 6.02 14.16
CA ASP A 154 12.33 7.14 15.02
C ASP A 154 11.61 7.14 16.38
N PHE A 155 10.72 6.18 16.64
CA PHE A 155 10.10 6.02 17.96
C PHE A 155 11.08 5.39 18.95
N PRO A 156 11.26 5.97 20.17
CA PRO A 156 12.21 5.46 21.16
C PRO A 156 11.85 4.04 21.64
N LEU A 157 12.78 3.09 21.52
CA LEU A 157 12.57 1.69 21.97
C LEU A 157 12.32 1.56 23.48
N ALA A 158 12.88 2.49 24.28
CA ALA A 158 12.64 2.52 25.73
C ALA A 158 11.29 3.13 26.14
N GLY A 159 10.44 3.47 25.15
CA GLY A 159 9.25 4.27 25.39
C GLY A 159 9.58 5.72 25.72
N ARG A 160 8.57 6.59 25.74
CA ARG A 160 8.73 7.93 26.31
C ARG A 160 8.69 7.78 27.83
N SER A 161 9.79 8.08 28.50
CA SER A 161 9.86 8.13 29.98
C SER A 161 8.93 9.22 30.46
N GLY A 162 7.74 8.86 30.94
CA GLY A 162 6.76 9.83 31.47
C GLY A 162 5.35 9.30 31.62
N GLY A 163 5.17 8.04 32.06
CA GLY A 163 3.84 7.51 32.29
C GLY A 163 3.81 6.25 33.16
N LEU A 164 4.09 6.39 34.42
CA LEU A 164 3.53 5.63 35.54
C LEU A 164 3.21 6.60 36.65
#